data_7517bbb16785505acc817f8e535c547e
#
_entry.id   7517bbb16785505acc817f8e535c547e
#
_cell.length_a   1.000
_cell.length_b   1.000
_cell.length_c   1.000
_cell.angle_alpha   90.00
_cell.angle_beta   90.00
_cell.angle_gamma   90.00
#
_symmetry.space_group_name_H-M   'P 1'
#
loop_
_entity.id
_entity.type
_entity.pdbx_description
1 polymer ?
#
loop_
_entity_poly.entity_id
_entity_poly.type
_entity_poly.pdbx_seq_one_letter_code
_entity_poly.pdbx_strand_id
1 'polypeptide(L)'
;MPQADAIAADDAVTPRQGEVLDAVLELLVEGRDTLTMTAVARRASCSKETLYKWFGDRDGLLTATVRWQASKVRAGNWDRQHLDADALAESLEAFAANWLTVISSKTSVALNRVAIAHAGSGRSDLGRIVLANGRFAIGERLKPLLEAAREAGLIAFNDAEAAFRTFFGLVGRDVQVRLLLGDGLVLSKAEIVADAERAVAQFLMLYGRRN
;
A
#
# COMPACT_ATOMS: atom_id res chain seq x y z
N MET A 1 -33.47 -2.55 2.91
CA MET A 1 -32.71 -3.80 3.10
C MET A 1 -31.26 -3.43 3.41
N PRO A 2 -30.76 -3.57 4.62
CA PRO A 2 -29.38 -3.27 4.97
C PRO A 2 -28.60 -4.60 5.04
N GLN A 3 -27.67 -4.81 4.12
CA GLN A 3 -26.76 -5.96 4.19
C GLN A 3 -25.48 -5.70 3.36
N ALA A 4 -24.69 -4.70 3.77
CA ALA A 4 -23.35 -4.46 3.26
C ALA A 4 -22.29 -4.21 4.35
N ASP A 5 -22.66 -4.23 5.64
CA ASP A 5 -21.74 -3.85 6.74
C ASP A 5 -21.22 -5.02 7.60
N ALA A 6 -21.37 -6.27 7.15
CA ALA A 6 -21.09 -7.44 8.01
C ALA A 6 -19.78 -8.20 7.70
N ILE A 7 -18.85 -7.69 6.87
CA ILE A 7 -17.60 -8.41 6.53
C ILE A 7 -16.32 -7.67 7.00
N ALA A 8 -16.41 -6.65 7.80
CA ALA A 8 -15.26 -5.83 8.19
C ALA A 8 -14.78 -5.95 9.65
N ALA A 9 -15.38 -6.74 10.51
CA ALA A 9 -15.10 -6.72 11.95
C ALA A 9 -14.17 -7.83 12.49
N ASP A 10 -13.87 -8.89 11.73
CA ASP A 10 -13.13 -10.06 12.25
C ASP A 10 -11.68 -10.18 11.75
N ASP A 11 -11.17 -9.23 10.96
CA ASP A 11 -9.84 -9.26 10.33
C ASP A 11 -8.90 -8.13 10.82
N ALA A 12 -9.22 -7.43 11.89
CA ALA A 12 -8.39 -6.37 12.44
C ALA A 12 -7.15 -6.98 13.14
N VAL A 13 -5.97 -6.72 12.56
CA VAL A 13 -4.68 -7.11 13.15
C VAL A 13 -4.57 -6.55 14.56
N THR A 14 -4.46 -7.42 15.57
CA THR A 14 -4.26 -7.00 16.96
C THR A 14 -2.90 -6.31 17.13
N PRO A 15 -2.71 -5.43 18.15
CA PRO A 15 -1.41 -4.79 18.38
C PRO A 15 -0.26 -5.80 18.44
N ARG A 16 -0.46 -6.94 19.10
CA ARG A 16 0.56 -7.98 19.21
C ARG A 16 0.86 -8.69 17.88
N GLN A 17 -0.15 -8.92 17.07
CA GLN A 17 0.07 -9.41 15.69
C GLN A 17 0.83 -8.38 14.85
N GLY A 18 0.52 -7.08 14.98
CA GLY A 18 1.24 -5.99 14.32
C GLY A 18 2.73 -6.00 14.65
N GLU A 19 3.11 -6.15 15.94
CA GLU A 19 4.50 -6.26 16.36
C GLU A 19 5.22 -7.46 15.70
N VAL A 20 4.53 -8.59 15.57
CA VAL A 20 5.08 -9.77 14.87
C VAL A 20 5.30 -9.47 13.40
N LEU A 21 4.35 -8.82 12.73
CA LEU A 21 4.45 -8.47 11.31
C LEU A 21 5.56 -7.43 11.06
N ASP A 22 5.75 -6.47 11.98
CA ASP A 22 6.88 -5.55 11.93
C ASP A 22 8.23 -6.28 12.12
N ALA A 23 8.30 -7.27 13.01
CA ALA A 23 9.49 -8.13 13.15
C ALA A 23 9.80 -8.93 11.88
N VAL A 24 8.78 -9.37 11.13
CA VAL A 24 8.96 -9.99 9.80
C VAL A 24 9.58 -9.00 8.83
N LEU A 25 9.06 -7.76 8.78
CA LEU A 25 9.58 -6.70 7.89
C LEU A 25 11.04 -6.36 8.22
N GLU A 26 11.41 -6.30 9.50
CA GLU A 26 12.80 -6.08 9.94
C GLU A 26 13.74 -7.20 9.47
N LEU A 27 13.31 -8.47 9.62
CA LEU A 27 14.09 -9.62 9.14
C LEU A 27 14.32 -9.57 7.62
N LEU A 28 13.33 -9.10 6.85
CA LEU A 28 13.48 -8.91 5.40
C LEU A 28 14.49 -7.81 5.07
N VAL A 29 14.52 -6.70 5.85
CA VAL A 29 15.50 -5.62 5.67
C VAL A 29 16.92 -6.08 5.99
N GLU A 30 17.09 -6.97 6.97
CA GLU A 30 18.41 -7.56 7.32
C GLU A 30 18.96 -8.48 6.21
N GLY A 31 18.19 -8.76 5.17
CA GLY A 31 18.66 -9.55 4.01
C GLY A 31 18.90 -11.03 4.34
N ARG A 32 18.27 -11.56 5.37
CA ARG A 32 18.35 -13.00 5.68
C ARG A 32 17.55 -13.78 4.65
N ASP A 33 18.23 -14.52 3.81
CA ASP A 33 17.67 -15.26 2.65
C ASP A 33 16.56 -16.26 2.98
N THR A 34 16.33 -16.59 4.26
CA THR A 34 15.29 -17.52 4.67
C THR A 34 14.46 -16.95 5.82
N LEU A 35 13.32 -16.35 5.46
CA LEU A 35 12.27 -16.09 6.43
C LEU A 35 11.66 -17.43 6.88
N THR A 36 11.99 -17.86 8.09
CA THR A 36 11.45 -19.09 8.70
C THR A 36 10.57 -18.75 9.90
N MET A 37 9.56 -19.58 10.18
CA MET A 37 8.72 -19.45 11.39
C MET A 37 9.56 -19.42 12.67
N THR A 38 10.68 -20.16 12.71
CA THR A 38 11.61 -20.15 13.85
C THR A 38 12.33 -18.82 14.01
N ALA A 39 12.79 -18.19 12.91
CA ALA A 39 13.45 -16.89 12.98
C ALA A 39 12.48 -15.79 13.44
N VAL A 40 11.25 -15.81 12.92
CA VAL A 40 10.19 -14.88 13.32
C VAL A 40 9.80 -15.06 14.78
N ALA A 41 9.55 -16.30 15.22
CA ALA A 41 9.20 -16.60 16.61
C ALA A 41 10.25 -16.06 17.60
N ARG A 42 11.54 -16.26 17.29
CA ARG A 42 12.65 -15.74 18.08
C ARG A 42 12.69 -14.21 18.07
N ARG A 43 12.57 -13.56 16.90
CA ARG A 43 12.61 -12.09 16.77
C ARG A 43 11.45 -11.43 17.50
N ALA A 44 10.25 -11.98 17.35
CA ALA A 44 9.03 -11.45 17.94
C ALA A 44 8.77 -11.93 19.38
N SER A 45 9.68 -12.72 19.98
CA SER A 45 9.53 -13.28 21.34
C SER A 45 8.19 -13.97 21.54
N CYS A 46 7.81 -14.87 20.60
CA CYS A 46 6.62 -15.69 20.70
C CYS A 46 6.90 -17.14 20.29
N SER A 47 5.96 -18.06 20.54
CA SER A 47 6.13 -19.45 20.16
C SER A 47 5.78 -19.66 18.67
N LYS A 48 6.30 -20.72 18.05
CA LYS A 48 5.92 -21.10 16.69
C LYS A 48 4.44 -21.49 16.62
N GLU A 49 3.93 -22.14 17.65
CA GLU A 49 2.51 -22.52 17.78
C GLU A 49 1.62 -21.27 17.71
N THR A 50 2.03 -20.18 18.35
CA THR A 50 1.33 -18.89 18.28
C THR A 50 1.29 -18.35 16.85
N LEU A 51 2.42 -18.41 16.13
CA LEU A 51 2.47 -17.99 14.73
C LEU A 51 1.57 -18.83 13.83
N TYR A 52 1.62 -20.16 14.00
CA TYR A 52 0.74 -21.07 13.26
C TYR A 52 -0.75 -20.83 13.58
N LYS A 53 -1.07 -20.57 14.85
CA LYS A 53 -2.44 -20.26 15.26
C LYS A 53 -2.95 -18.97 14.62
N TRP A 54 -2.10 -17.93 14.51
CA TRP A 54 -2.53 -16.61 13.99
C TRP A 54 -2.51 -16.52 12.47
N PHE A 55 -1.53 -17.12 11.84
CA PHE A 55 -1.24 -16.89 10.42
C PHE A 55 -1.32 -18.17 9.57
N GLY A 56 -1.56 -19.32 10.18
CA GLY A 56 -1.59 -20.62 9.51
C GLY A 56 -0.18 -21.10 9.17
N ASP A 57 0.29 -20.81 8.00
CA ASP A 57 1.60 -21.22 7.50
C ASP A 57 2.51 -20.02 7.14
N ARG A 58 3.62 -20.29 6.49
CA ARG A 58 4.56 -19.26 6.05
C ARG A 58 3.93 -18.31 5.03
N ASP A 59 3.12 -18.81 4.12
CA ASP A 59 2.49 -18.00 3.08
C ASP A 59 1.35 -17.14 3.65
N GLY A 60 0.62 -17.66 4.66
CA GLY A 60 -0.33 -16.89 5.45
C GLY A 60 0.35 -15.76 6.23
N LEU A 61 1.50 -16.01 6.86
CA LEU A 61 2.31 -14.99 7.53
C LEU A 61 2.79 -13.92 6.54
N LEU A 62 3.30 -14.31 5.37
CA LEU A 62 3.71 -13.38 4.32
C LEU A 62 2.53 -12.56 3.80
N THR A 63 1.38 -13.19 3.59
CA THR A 63 0.14 -12.49 3.17
C THR A 63 -0.26 -11.45 4.20
N ALA A 64 -0.28 -11.81 5.48
CA ALA A 64 -0.58 -10.88 6.57
C ALA A 64 0.46 -9.73 6.62
N THR A 65 1.75 -10.02 6.40
CA THR A 65 2.81 -9.01 6.37
C THR A 65 2.62 -8.01 5.23
N VAL A 66 2.27 -8.49 4.03
CA VAL A 66 1.99 -7.60 2.88
C VAL A 66 0.76 -6.74 3.16
N ARG A 67 -0.31 -7.33 3.68
CA ARG A 67 -1.52 -6.58 4.08
C ARG A 67 -1.22 -5.53 5.14
N TRP A 68 -0.43 -5.87 6.14
CA TRP A 68 0.03 -4.96 7.18
C TRP A 68 0.84 -3.79 6.62
N GLN A 69 1.80 -4.06 5.75
CA GLN A 69 2.56 -2.99 5.09
C GLN A 69 1.67 -2.12 4.20
N ALA A 70 0.76 -2.72 3.44
CA ALA A 70 -0.18 -2.00 2.58
C ALA A 70 -1.23 -1.20 3.38
N SER A 71 -1.61 -1.63 4.60
CA SER A 71 -2.56 -0.92 5.45
C SER A 71 -2.03 0.45 5.93
N LYS A 72 -0.71 0.65 5.86
CA LYS A 72 -0.07 1.93 6.16
C LYS A 72 -0.39 3.00 5.09
N VAL A 73 -0.84 2.60 3.88
CA VAL A 73 -1.36 3.53 2.87
C VAL A 73 -2.83 3.79 3.16
N ARG A 74 -3.14 5.00 3.58
CA ARG A 74 -4.51 5.40 3.96
C ARG A 74 -5.08 6.35 2.90
N ALA A 75 -6.38 6.19 2.60
CA ALA A 75 -7.11 7.06 1.67
C ALA A 75 -7.58 8.36 2.32
N GLY A 76 -6.98 8.83 3.40
CA GLY A 76 -7.46 10.03 4.10
C GLY A 76 -8.91 9.91 4.63
N ASN A 77 -9.34 10.90 5.38
CA ASN A 77 -10.74 11.03 5.77
C ASN A 77 -11.38 12.01 4.78
N TRP A 78 -12.28 11.54 3.94
CA TRP A 78 -13.08 12.37 3.04
C TRP A 78 -14.56 12.09 3.26
N ASP A 79 -15.38 13.13 3.09
CA ASP A 79 -16.82 13.02 3.23
C ASP A 79 -17.48 13.18 1.85
N ARG A 80 -18.25 12.18 1.43
CA ARG A 80 -18.95 12.17 0.14
C ARG A 80 -19.95 13.34 0.00
N GLN A 81 -20.53 13.79 1.11
CA GLN A 81 -21.54 14.86 1.11
C GLN A 81 -20.92 16.26 1.00
N HIS A 82 -19.66 16.40 1.39
CA HIS A 82 -18.93 17.68 1.42
C HIS A 82 -17.69 17.66 0.54
N LEU A 83 -17.68 16.83 -0.51
CA LEU A 83 -16.54 16.72 -1.43
C LEU A 83 -16.60 17.85 -2.46
N ASP A 84 -15.75 18.84 -2.28
CA ASP A 84 -15.47 19.93 -3.23
C ASP A 84 -14.09 19.78 -3.86
N ALA A 85 -13.67 20.76 -4.67
CA ALA A 85 -12.38 20.70 -5.37
C ALA A 85 -11.19 20.74 -4.41
N ASP A 86 -11.27 21.51 -3.33
CA ASP A 86 -10.20 21.64 -2.35
C ASP A 86 -10.10 20.37 -1.51
N ALA A 87 -11.22 19.85 -1.01
CA ALA A 87 -11.28 18.59 -0.26
C ALA A 87 -10.78 17.39 -1.10
N LEU A 88 -11.08 17.36 -2.40
CA LEU A 88 -10.55 16.37 -3.32
C LEU A 88 -9.04 16.48 -3.46
N ALA A 89 -8.50 17.69 -3.69
CA ALA A 89 -7.06 17.91 -3.82
C ALA A 89 -6.32 17.49 -2.55
N GLU A 90 -6.76 17.95 -1.38
CA GLU A 90 -6.19 17.57 -0.08
C GLU A 90 -6.20 16.06 0.16
N SER A 91 -7.31 15.39 -0.17
CA SER A 91 -7.42 13.93 -0.01
C SER A 91 -6.48 13.16 -0.93
N LEU A 92 -6.33 13.60 -2.19
CA LEU A 92 -5.40 13.01 -3.15
C LEU A 92 -3.95 13.26 -2.76
N GLU A 93 -3.61 14.45 -2.26
CA GLU A 93 -2.27 14.81 -1.78
C GLU A 93 -1.88 13.99 -0.55
N ALA A 94 -2.78 13.88 0.43
CA ALA A 94 -2.57 13.05 1.61
C ALA A 94 -2.34 11.58 1.23
N PHE A 95 -3.14 11.05 0.30
CA PHE A 95 -2.96 9.69 -0.21
C PHE A 95 -1.61 9.53 -0.92
N ALA A 96 -1.25 10.44 -1.83
CA ALA A 96 -0.02 10.41 -2.59
C ALA A 96 1.21 10.47 -1.67
N ALA A 97 1.24 11.40 -0.71
CA ALA A 97 2.33 11.55 0.26
C ALA A 97 2.47 10.30 1.15
N ASN A 98 1.34 9.76 1.61
CA ASN A 98 1.32 8.55 2.41
C ASN A 98 1.85 7.35 1.61
N TRP A 99 1.40 7.19 0.36
CA TRP A 99 1.86 6.12 -0.50
C TRP A 99 3.35 6.25 -0.85
N LEU A 100 3.86 7.46 -1.21
CA LEU A 100 5.29 7.70 -1.43
C LEU A 100 6.12 7.32 -0.21
N THR A 101 5.67 7.68 1.00
CA THR A 101 6.31 7.30 2.27
C THR A 101 6.41 5.79 2.40
N VAL A 102 5.35 5.06 2.09
CA VAL A 102 5.33 3.60 2.20
C VAL A 102 6.23 2.95 1.17
N ILE A 103 6.13 3.31 -0.13
CA ILE A 103 6.93 2.64 -1.18
C ILE A 103 8.41 2.95 -1.10
N SER A 104 8.80 4.11 -0.55
CA SER A 104 10.21 4.49 -0.34
C SER A 104 10.79 3.94 0.97
N SER A 105 9.98 3.31 1.83
CA SER A 105 10.46 2.74 3.08
C SER A 105 11.38 1.53 2.86
N LYS A 106 12.38 1.37 3.74
CA LYS A 106 13.30 0.21 3.71
C LYS A 106 12.55 -1.13 3.72
N THR A 107 11.46 -1.21 4.50
CA THR A 107 10.64 -2.41 4.62
C THR A 107 9.90 -2.75 3.33
N SER A 108 9.32 -1.74 2.65
CA SER A 108 8.65 -1.95 1.37
C SER A 108 9.65 -2.38 0.29
N VAL A 109 10.81 -1.73 0.21
CA VAL A 109 11.87 -2.08 -0.74
C VAL A 109 12.37 -3.51 -0.52
N ALA A 110 12.66 -3.90 0.74
CA ALA A 110 13.10 -5.25 1.07
C ALA A 110 12.05 -6.31 0.71
N LEU A 111 10.79 -6.08 1.07
CA LEU A 111 9.69 -6.99 0.73
C LEU A 111 9.54 -7.18 -0.79
N ASN A 112 9.59 -6.09 -1.55
CA ASN A 112 9.47 -6.15 -3.01
C ASN A 112 10.70 -6.85 -3.65
N ARG A 113 11.92 -6.62 -3.15
CA ARG A 113 13.12 -7.32 -3.65
C ARG A 113 13.00 -8.83 -3.45
N VAL A 114 12.55 -9.28 -2.28
CA VAL A 114 12.33 -10.71 -2.02
C VAL A 114 11.24 -11.26 -2.95
N ALA A 115 10.15 -10.52 -3.15
CA ALA A 115 9.09 -10.93 -4.06
C ALA A 115 9.59 -11.08 -5.51
N ILE A 116 10.40 -10.12 -5.99
CA ILE A 116 11.00 -10.14 -7.33
C ILE A 116 11.98 -11.31 -7.48
N ALA A 117 12.85 -11.53 -6.48
CA ALA A 117 13.83 -12.63 -6.51
C ALA A 117 13.17 -14.02 -6.60
N HIS A 118 11.93 -14.14 -6.09
CA HIS A 118 11.17 -15.39 -6.14
C HIS A 118 10.15 -15.43 -7.29
N ALA A 119 9.94 -14.33 -8.01
CA ALA A 119 8.99 -14.27 -9.12
C ALA A 119 9.41 -15.26 -10.23
N GLY A 120 8.47 -16.09 -10.65
CA GLY A 120 8.70 -17.09 -11.71
C GLY A 120 9.52 -18.31 -11.30
N SER A 121 10.02 -18.39 -10.06
CA SER A 121 10.83 -19.55 -9.59
C SER A 121 9.99 -20.78 -9.19
N GLY A 122 8.68 -20.65 -9.09
CA GLY A 122 7.78 -21.67 -8.54
C GLY A 122 7.97 -21.96 -7.04
N ARG A 123 8.88 -21.23 -6.37
CA ARG A 123 9.24 -21.47 -4.97
C ARG A 123 8.31 -20.77 -3.98
N SER A 124 7.63 -19.73 -4.37
CA SER A 124 6.64 -19.03 -3.53
C SER A 124 5.70 -18.17 -4.37
N ASP A 125 4.49 -18.00 -3.84
CA ASP A 125 3.46 -17.12 -4.39
C ASP A 125 3.64 -15.64 -3.97
N LEU A 126 4.78 -15.26 -3.37
CA LEU A 126 4.98 -13.94 -2.78
C LEU A 126 4.76 -12.80 -3.79
N GLY A 127 5.19 -12.95 -5.05
CA GLY A 127 4.92 -11.96 -6.10
C GLY A 127 3.42 -11.73 -6.30
N ARG A 128 2.63 -12.82 -6.37
CA ARG A 128 1.17 -12.76 -6.48
C ARG A 128 0.54 -12.13 -5.23
N ILE A 129 1.04 -12.50 -4.05
CA ILE A 129 0.58 -11.95 -2.76
C ILE A 129 0.84 -10.43 -2.71
N VAL A 130 2.04 -9.98 -3.10
CA VAL A 130 2.39 -8.55 -3.14
C VAL A 130 1.53 -7.78 -4.14
N LEU A 131 1.26 -8.33 -5.32
CA LEU A 131 0.36 -7.70 -6.30
C LEU A 131 -1.07 -7.59 -5.79
N ALA A 132 -1.63 -8.69 -5.28
CA ALA A 132 -3.02 -8.74 -4.84
C ALA A 132 -3.28 -7.87 -3.59
N ASN A 133 -2.43 -7.98 -2.56
CA ASN A 133 -2.64 -7.31 -1.28
C ASN A 133 -1.91 -5.97 -1.14
N GLY A 134 -0.99 -5.65 -2.07
CA GLY A 134 -0.31 -4.36 -2.19
C GLY A 134 -0.95 -3.52 -3.31
N ARG A 135 -0.42 -3.64 -4.53
CA ARG A 135 -0.76 -2.77 -5.68
C ARG A 135 -2.27 -2.70 -5.97
N PHE A 136 -2.94 -3.86 -6.04
CA PHE A 136 -4.37 -3.88 -6.36
C PHE A 136 -5.23 -3.39 -5.19
N ALA A 137 -4.92 -3.82 -3.96
CA ALA A 137 -5.63 -3.38 -2.76
C ALA A 137 -5.54 -1.86 -2.52
N ILE A 138 -4.40 -1.24 -2.86
CA ILE A 138 -4.24 0.23 -2.80
C ILE A 138 -5.18 0.91 -3.81
N GLY A 139 -5.33 0.34 -5.01
CA GLY A 139 -6.29 0.84 -6.00
C GLY A 139 -7.73 0.81 -5.49
N GLU A 140 -8.13 -0.31 -4.89
CA GLU A 140 -9.48 -0.44 -4.33
C GLU A 140 -9.79 0.58 -3.21
N ARG A 141 -8.77 1.09 -2.51
CA ARG A 141 -8.95 2.13 -1.48
C ARG A 141 -9.12 3.53 -2.07
N LEU A 142 -8.49 3.84 -3.21
CA LEU A 142 -8.58 5.17 -3.81
C LEU A 142 -9.78 5.31 -4.75
N LYS A 143 -10.16 4.25 -5.45
CA LYS A 143 -11.27 4.28 -6.42
C LYS A 143 -12.57 4.86 -5.87
N PRO A 144 -13.02 4.57 -4.63
CA PRO A 144 -14.22 5.18 -4.07
C PRO A 144 -14.18 6.72 -4.02
N LEU A 145 -13.02 7.31 -3.72
CA LEU A 145 -12.82 8.76 -3.77
C LEU A 145 -12.92 9.29 -5.21
N LEU A 146 -12.27 8.62 -6.16
CA LEU A 146 -12.32 9.02 -7.57
C LEU A 146 -13.75 8.94 -8.12
N GLU A 147 -14.50 7.89 -7.79
CA GLU A 147 -15.89 7.74 -8.22
C GLU A 147 -16.79 8.83 -7.59
N ALA A 148 -16.62 9.11 -6.30
CA ALA A 148 -17.35 10.20 -5.65
C ALA A 148 -17.04 11.57 -6.28
N ALA A 149 -15.78 11.83 -6.61
CA ALA A 149 -15.37 13.07 -7.29
C ALA A 149 -15.95 13.16 -8.72
N ARG A 150 -16.05 12.03 -9.43
CA ARG A 150 -16.71 11.98 -10.74
C ARG A 150 -18.20 12.26 -10.62
N GLU A 151 -18.89 11.67 -9.66
CA GLU A 151 -20.32 11.89 -9.40
C GLU A 151 -20.60 13.33 -8.99
N ALA A 152 -19.72 13.94 -8.20
CA ALA A 152 -19.77 15.36 -7.83
C ALA A 152 -19.42 16.30 -9.01
N GLY A 153 -19.02 15.76 -10.17
CA GLY A 153 -18.68 16.55 -11.35
C GLY A 153 -17.33 17.27 -11.27
N LEU A 154 -16.48 16.94 -10.29
CA LEU A 154 -15.18 17.55 -10.08
C LEU A 154 -14.13 17.03 -11.10
N ILE A 155 -14.19 15.75 -11.43
CA ILE A 155 -13.34 15.11 -12.43
C ILE A 155 -14.17 14.31 -13.43
N ALA A 156 -13.56 13.96 -14.57
CA ALA A 156 -14.20 13.16 -15.60
C ALA A 156 -13.29 12.03 -16.07
N PHE A 157 -13.79 10.80 -16.11
CA PHE A 157 -13.15 9.63 -16.70
C PHE A 157 -14.20 8.58 -17.09
N ASN A 158 -13.82 7.68 -17.98
CA ASN A 158 -14.68 6.57 -18.41
C ASN A 158 -14.40 5.28 -17.62
N ASP A 159 -13.19 5.13 -17.09
CA ASP A 159 -12.72 3.95 -16.39
C ASP A 159 -11.91 4.35 -15.14
N ALA A 160 -12.42 3.96 -13.97
CA ALA A 160 -11.78 4.26 -12.68
C ALA A 160 -10.42 3.58 -12.53
N GLU A 161 -10.23 2.38 -13.10
CA GLU A 161 -8.94 1.70 -13.07
C GLU A 161 -7.91 2.45 -13.92
N ALA A 162 -8.29 2.94 -15.10
CA ALA A 162 -7.41 3.74 -15.94
C ALA A 162 -7.04 5.07 -15.27
N ALA A 163 -8.01 5.75 -14.65
CA ALA A 163 -7.76 6.98 -13.88
C ALA A 163 -6.81 6.72 -12.70
N PHE A 164 -7.07 5.65 -11.94
CA PHE A 164 -6.18 5.23 -10.86
C PHE A 164 -4.76 4.90 -11.35
N ARG A 165 -4.62 4.18 -12.46
CA ARG A 165 -3.30 3.86 -13.03
C ARG A 165 -2.53 5.10 -13.46
N THR A 166 -3.21 6.10 -14.00
CA THR A 166 -2.59 7.39 -14.33
C THR A 166 -2.11 8.09 -13.06
N PHE A 167 -2.96 8.20 -12.05
CA PHE A 167 -2.58 8.78 -10.76
C PHE A 167 -1.40 8.04 -10.13
N PHE A 168 -1.45 6.71 -10.12
CA PHE A 168 -0.38 5.85 -9.64
C PHE A 168 0.95 6.13 -10.36
N GLY A 169 0.92 6.28 -11.69
CA GLY A 169 2.11 6.61 -12.48
C GLY A 169 2.68 7.99 -12.17
N LEU A 170 1.80 9.00 -12.02
CA LEU A 170 2.21 10.37 -11.69
C LEU A 170 2.86 10.49 -10.30
N VAL A 171 2.36 9.75 -9.32
CA VAL A 171 2.92 9.75 -7.96
C VAL A 171 4.21 8.94 -7.88
N GLY A 172 4.20 7.70 -8.38
CA GLY A 172 5.31 6.75 -8.20
C GLY A 172 6.52 7.05 -9.08
N ARG A 173 6.29 7.55 -10.28
CA ARG A 173 7.34 7.81 -11.28
C ARG A 173 8.40 6.69 -11.32
N ASP A 174 9.67 7.01 -11.14
CA ASP A 174 10.81 6.10 -11.13
C ASP A 174 11.29 5.72 -9.71
N VAL A 175 10.67 6.29 -8.65
CA VAL A 175 11.12 6.14 -7.26
C VAL A 175 11.31 4.67 -6.88
N GLN A 176 10.29 3.85 -7.12
CA GLN A 176 10.35 2.44 -6.72
C GLN A 176 11.38 1.66 -7.52
N VAL A 177 11.49 1.90 -8.82
CA VAL A 177 12.47 1.23 -9.69
C VAL A 177 13.89 1.56 -9.25
N ARG A 178 14.21 2.82 -9.00
CA ARG A 178 15.51 3.26 -8.50
C ARG A 178 15.87 2.58 -7.20
N LEU A 179 14.97 2.59 -6.22
CA LEU A 179 15.18 1.96 -4.92
C LEU A 179 15.36 0.46 -5.02
N LEU A 180 14.59 -0.23 -5.88
CA LEU A 180 14.73 -1.67 -6.11
C LEU A 180 16.07 -2.03 -6.74
N LEU A 181 16.61 -1.18 -7.62
CA LEU A 181 17.92 -1.34 -8.25
C LEU A 181 19.09 -0.91 -7.37
N GLY A 182 18.86 -0.44 -6.14
CA GLY A 182 19.92 -0.12 -5.18
C GLY A 182 20.35 1.34 -5.19
N ASP A 183 19.60 2.24 -5.83
CA ASP A 183 19.85 3.67 -5.70
C ASP A 183 19.70 4.10 -4.24
N GLY A 184 20.64 4.91 -3.77
CA GLY A 184 20.61 5.48 -2.41
C GLY A 184 19.61 6.62 -2.22
N LEU A 185 18.56 6.69 -3.04
CA LEU A 185 17.51 7.70 -2.95
C LEU A 185 16.87 7.72 -1.56
N VAL A 186 16.89 8.89 -0.93
CA VAL A 186 16.20 9.17 0.33
C VAL A 186 15.30 10.38 0.11
N LEU A 187 14.00 10.17 0.21
CA LEU A 187 13.04 11.26 0.12
C LEU A 187 12.82 11.88 1.51
N SER A 188 13.09 13.16 1.63
CA SER A 188 12.69 13.95 2.81
C SER A 188 11.18 14.15 2.86
N LYS A 189 10.65 14.49 4.02
CA LYS A 189 9.21 14.81 4.16
C LYS A 189 8.79 15.95 3.23
N ALA A 190 9.63 16.97 3.05
CA ALA A 190 9.34 18.11 2.17
C ALA A 190 9.29 17.69 0.70
N GLU A 191 10.21 16.84 0.26
CA GLU A 191 10.19 16.30 -1.11
C GLU A 191 8.96 15.42 -1.38
N ILE A 192 8.56 14.58 -0.40
CA ILE A 192 7.35 13.76 -0.49
C ILE A 192 6.11 14.65 -0.67
N VAL A 193 5.98 15.72 0.13
CA VAL A 193 4.85 16.65 0.02
C VAL A 193 4.86 17.35 -1.34
N ALA A 194 5.98 17.93 -1.75
CA ALA A 194 6.10 18.61 -3.03
C ALA A 194 5.84 17.69 -4.24
N ASP A 195 6.26 16.42 -4.15
CA ASP A 195 6.00 15.42 -5.20
C ASP A 195 4.52 15.02 -5.24
N ALA A 196 3.87 14.91 -4.08
CA ALA A 196 2.44 14.63 -3.97
C ALA A 196 1.60 15.77 -4.56
N GLU A 197 1.85 17.01 -4.15
CA GLU A 197 1.18 18.22 -4.69
C GLU A 197 1.32 18.32 -6.22
N ARG A 198 2.53 18.08 -6.73
CA ARG A 198 2.80 18.10 -8.17
C ARG A 198 2.04 17.00 -8.92
N ALA A 199 2.00 15.79 -8.37
CA ALA A 199 1.28 14.69 -8.98
C ALA A 199 -0.23 14.94 -9.02
N VAL A 200 -0.79 15.51 -7.94
CA VAL A 200 -2.21 15.87 -7.86
C VAL A 200 -2.54 16.99 -8.84
N ALA A 201 -1.73 18.05 -8.90
CA ALA A 201 -1.92 19.13 -9.87
C ALA A 201 -1.93 18.59 -11.32
N GLN A 202 -0.99 17.71 -11.67
CA GLN A 202 -0.94 17.07 -12.98
C GLN A 202 -2.17 16.17 -13.24
N PHE A 203 -2.60 15.40 -12.24
CA PHE A 203 -3.79 14.57 -12.35
C PHE A 203 -5.05 15.42 -12.58
N LEU A 204 -5.22 16.50 -11.84
CA LEU A 204 -6.35 17.43 -12.00
C LEU A 204 -6.30 18.20 -13.32
N MET A 205 -5.12 18.47 -13.88
CA MET A 205 -5.01 19.01 -15.25
C MET A 205 -5.55 18.03 -16.31
N LEU A 206 -5.35 16.71 -16.10
CA LEU A 206 -5.79 15.66 -17.05
C LEU A 206 -7.27 15.32 -16.90
N TYR A 207 -7.78 15.28 -15.68
CA TYR A 207 -9.10 14.74 -15.36
C TYR A 207 -10.07 15.77 -14.77
N GLY A 208 -9.58 16.93 -14.27
CA GLY A 208 -10.42 17.99 -13.71
C GLY A 208 -11.37 18.58 -14.77
N ARG A 209 -12.63 18.80 -14.39
CA ARG A 209 -13.56 19.54 -15.25
C ARG A 209 -13.20 21.02 -15.20
N ARG A 210 -12.95 21.59 -16.36
CA ARG A 210 -12.88 23.05 -16.52
C ARG A 210 -14.31 23.59 -16.49
N ASN A 211 -14.62 24.39 -15.49
CA ASN A 211 -15.84 25.22 -15.50
C ASN A 211 -15.74 26.28 -16.63
#